data_916aed13a277603b20e0dc22254def22
#
_entry.id   916aed13a277603b20e0dc22254def22
#
_cell.length_a   1.000
_cell.length_b   1.000
_cell.length_c   1.000
_cell.angle_alpha   90.00
_cell.angle_beta   90.00
_cell.angle_gamma   90.00
#
_symmetry.space_group_name_H-M   'P 1'
#
loop_
_entity.id
_entity.type
_entity.pdbx_description
1 polymer ?
#
loop_
_entity_poly.entity_id
_entity_poly.type
_entity_poly.pdbx_seq_one_letter_code
_entity_poly.pdbx_strand_id
1 'polypeptide(L)'
;MGASLKVFLKFSSKFYDENIAGGEICAAYADEIIGKKGNDHVLLAFVMGKQAEYLTSLGSDVAITTALLGELDEMYSGQATASFLDAHVENWTTKPFIKGAYSYSKVGIGNARNIAAESIDDKLFFAGEAMNLNGHHQTVHGAMETGYREVMNILQS
;
A
#
# COMPACT_ATOMS: atom_id res chain seq x y z
N MET A 1 9.75 7.61 -2.85
CA MET A 1 8.43 7.00 -2.57
C MET A 1 8.36 5.67 -3.29
N GLY A 2 7.79 4.65 -2.65
CA GLY A 2 7.54 3.36 -3.26
C GLY A 2 6.25 3.36 -4.06
N ALA A 3 6.19 2.58 -5.15
CA ALA A 3 4.95 2.30 -5.84
C ALA A 3 4.14 1.28 -5.02
N SER A 4 2.84 1.52 -4.87
CA SER A 4 1.91 0.55 -4.29
C SER A 4 0.50 0.84 -4.77
N LEU A 5 -0.28 -0.22 -4.88
CA LEU A 5 -1.72 -0.15 -5.06
C LEU A 5 -2.40 -1.22 -4.21
N LYS A 6 -3.65 -0.95 -3.89
CA LYS A 6 -4.56 -1.89 -3.24
C LYS A 6 -5.72 -2.16 -4.18
N VAL A 7 -6.04 -3.42 -4.37
CA VAL A 7 -7.21 -3.81 -5.16
C VAL A 7 -8.10 -4.69 -4.31
N PHE A 8 -9.33 -4.21 -4.11
CA PHE A 8 -10.36 -4.96 -3.42
C PHE A 8 -11.19 -5.70 -4.45
N LEU A 9 -11.20 -7.02 -4.39
CA LEU A 9 -11.92 -7.91 -5.30
C LEU A 9 -13.11 -8.50 -4.57
N LYS A 10 -14.33 -8.22 -5.03
CA LYS A 10 -15.56 -8.75 -4.46
C LYS A 10 -16.05 -9.96 -5.24
N PHE A 11 -16.43 -11.01 -4.51
CA PHE A 11 -16.89 -12.26 -5.07
C PHE A 11 -18.28 -12.66 -4.56
N SER A 12 -18.98 -13.49 -5.32
CA SER A 12 -20.29 -14.05 -4.93
C SER A 12 -20.19 -15.19 -3.92
N SER A 13 -19.02 -15.83 -3.83
CA SER A 13 -18.74 -16.92 -2.89
C SER A 13 -17.29 -16.91 -2.46
N LYS A 14 -16.98 -17.46 -1.28
CA LYS A 14 -15.62 -17.64 -0.80
C LYS A 14 -15.04 -18.94 -1.37
N PHE A 15 -13.98 -18.83 -2.17
CA PHE A 15 -13.23 -19.95 -2.74
C PHE A 15 -11.76 -19.93 -2.31
N TYR A 16 -11.33 -18.89 -1.60
CA TYR A 16 -9.95 -18.59 -1.29
C TYR A 16 -9.64 -18.74 0.21
N ASP A 17 -8.37 -18.89 0.52
CA ASP A 17 -7.85 -18.89 1.89
C ASP A 17 -7.79 -17.47 2.48
N GLU A 18 -7.81 -17.36 3.82
CA GLU A 18 -7.80 -16.07 4.51
C GLU A 18 -6.56 -15.22 4.21
N ASN A 19 -5.42 -15.89 3.98
CA ASN A 19 -4.18 -15.27 3.59
C ASN A 19 -3.51 -16.10 2.51
N ILE A 20 -3.21 -15.47 1.38
CA ILE A 20 -2.52 -16.09 0.25
C ILE A 20 -1.18 -15.40 0.09
N ALA A 21 -0.11 -16.15 -0.07
CA ALA A 21 1.23 -15.63 -0.30
C ALA A 21 1.91 -16.35 -1.46
N GLY A 22 2.78 -15.64 -2.18
CA GLY A 22 3.63 -16.21 -3.22
C GLY A 22 3.13 -16.07 -4.64
N GLY A 23 2.16 -15.17 -4.91
CA GLY A 23 1.79 -14.80 -6.28
C GLY A 23 2.93 -14.04 -7.00
N GLU A 24 2.97 -14.15 -8.33
CA GLU A 24 3.98 -13.46 -9.16
C GLU A 24 3.64 -11.97 -9.34
N ILE A 25 2.34 -11.65 -9.50
CA ILE A 25 1.83 -10.29 -9.67
C ILE A 25 1.53 -9.68 -8.30
N CYS A 26 0.89 -10.43 -7.41
CA CYS A 26 0.60 -9.98 -6.06
C CYS A 26 1.21 -10.95 -5.03
N ALA A 27 2.21 -10.48 -4.32
CA ALA A 27 2.90 -11.30 -3.32
C ALA A 27 2.03 -11.68 -2.12
N ALA A 28 0.98 -10.91 -1.84
CA ALA A 28 0.10 -11.16 -0.71
C ALA A 28 -1.35 -10.73 -0.97
N TYR A 29 -2.28 -11.65 -0.72
CA TYR A 29 -3.70 -11.36 -0.63
C TYR A 29 -4.20 -11.64 0.78
N ALA A 30 -5.19 -10.87 1.23
CA ALA A 30 -5.80 -11.02 2.54
C ALA A 30 -7.33 -10.90 2.46
N ASP A 31 -8.04 -11.73 3.20
CA ASP A 31 -9.49 -11.62 3.35
C ASP A 31 -9.84 -10.40 4.22
N GLU A 32 -10.44 -9.38 3.60
CA GLU A 32 -10.79 -8.12 4.26
C GLU A 32 -12.03 -8.23 5.16
N ILE A 33 -12.72 -9.35 5.16
CA ILE A 33 -13.97 -9.54 5.93
C ILE A 33 -13.72 -10.24 7.26
N ILE A 34 -12.51 -10.74 7.51
CA ILE A 34 -12.17 -11.39 8.80
C ILE A 34 -12.52 -10.47 9.97
N GLY A 35 -13.33 -10.97 10.90
CA GLY A 35 -13.77 -10.25 12.09
C GLY A 35 -14.81 -9.16 11.85
N LYS A 36 -15.25 -8.92 10.63
CA LYS A 36 -16.33 -7.98 10.30
C LYS A 36 -17.67 -8.71 10.25
N LYS A 37 -18.75 -7.96 10.52
CA LYS A 37 -20.12 -8.48 10.38
C LYS A 37 -20.56 -8.40 8.91
N GLY A 38 -21.16 -9.46 8.40
CA GLY A 38 -21.69 -9.53 7.03
C GLY A 38 -21.35 -10.85 6.35
N ASN A 39 -21.87 -11.03 5.15
CA ASN A 39 -21.67 -12.21 4.31
C ASN A 39 -20.95 -11.84 3.00
N ASP A 40 -20.29 -10.71 2.96
CA ASP A 40 -19.49 -10.32 1.78
C ASP A 40 -18.22 -11.17 1.69
N HIS A 41 -17.73 -11.36 0.48
CA HIS A 41 -16.48 -12.03 0.18
C HIS A 41 -15.57 -11.05 -0.55
N VAL A 42 -14.62 -10.45 0.16
CA VAL A 42 -13.73 -9.43 -0.37
C VAL A 42 -12.27 -9.79 -0.09
N LEU A 43 -11.52 -9.98 -1.14
CA LEU A 43 -10.09 -10.24 -1.10
C LEU A 43 -9.31 -8.96 -1.44
N LEU A 44 -8.40 -8.56 -0.58
CA LEU A 44 -7.46 -7.46 -0.82
C LEU A 44 -6.20 -8.00 -1.49
N ALA A 45 -5.88 -7.53 -2.68
CA ALA A 45 -4.54 -7.62 -3.25
C ALA A 45 -3.71 -6.40 -2.81
N PHE A 46 -2.65 -6.62 -2.04
CA PHE A 46 -1.70 -5.59 -1.62
C PHE A 46 -0.43 -5.68 -2.46
N VAL A 47 -0.31 -4.82 -3.46
CA VAL A 47 0.76 -4.87 -4.45
C VAL A 47 1.75 -3.74 -4.24
N MET A 48 3.05 -4.06 -4.29
CA MET A 48 4.14 -3.13 -3.99
C MET A 48 5.28 -3.24 -5.01
N GLY A 49 6.10 -2.17 -5.09
CA GLY A 49 7.34 -2.17 -5.85
C GLY A 49 7.15 -2.38 -7.34
N LYS A 50 7.97 -3.24 -7.94
CA LYS A 50 7.95 -3.50 -9.40
C LYS A 50 6.63 -4.08 -9.89
N GLN A 51 5.96 -4.90 -9.10
CA GLN A 51 4.66 -5.44 -9.44
C GLN A 51 3.59 -4.33 -9.48
N ALA A 52 3.65 -3.37 -8.55
CA ALA A 52 2.79 -2.20 -8.57
C ALA A 52 3.06 -1.29 -9.78
N GLU A 53 4.33 -1.12 -10.16
CA GLU A 53 4.72 -0.39 -11.38
C GLU A 53 4.17 -1.09 -12.63
N TYR A 54 4.31 -2.42 -12.71
CA TYR A 54 3.76 -3.23 -13.78
C TYR A 54 2.24 -3.07 -13.88
N LEU A 55 1.49 -3.30 -12.81
CA LEU A 55 0.03 -3.14 -12.83
C LEU A 55 -0.39 -1.71 -13.19
N THR A 56 0.31 -0.71 -12.67
CA THR A 56 0.05 0.69 -13.04
C THR A 56 0.25 0.94 -14.55
N SER A 57 1.23 0.28 -15.17
CA SER A 57 1.51 0.40 -16.61
C SER A 57 0.43 -0.17 -17.52
N LEU A 58 -0.47 -1.01 -16.99
CA LEU A 58 -1.63 -1.53 -17.74
C LEU A 58 -2.68 -0.44 -18.06
N GLY A 59 -2.63 0.71 -17.38
CA GLY A 59 -3.31 1.93 -17.76
C GLY A 59 -4.81 1.99 -17.44
N SER A 60 -5.44 0.92 -16.93
CA SER A 60 -6.85 0.95 -16.53
C SER A 60 -7.14 -0.02 -15.37
N ASP A 61 -8.15 0.34 -14.56
CA ASP A 61 -8.61 -0.49 -13.44
C ASP A 61 -9.11 -1.87 -13.93
N VAL A 62 -9.71 -1.92 -15.10
CA VAL A 62 -10.18 -3.16 -15.72
C VAL A 62 -9.01 -4.07 -16.05
N ALA A 63 -7.94 -3.55 -16.65
CA ALA A 63 -6.76 -4.35 -16.99
C ALA A 63 -6.02 -4.83 -15.75
N ILE A 64 -5.91 -3.99 -14.69
CA ILE A 64 -5.34 -4.36 -13.40
C ILE A 64 -6.16 -5.49 -12.77
N THR A 65 -7.47 -5.35 -12.71
CA THR A 65 -8.39 -6.36 -12.16
C THR A 65 -8.27 -7.67 -12.92
N THR A 66 -8.27 -7.62 -14.26
CA THR A 66 -8.15 -8.82 -15.12
C THR A 66 -6.84 -9.57 -14.86
N ALA A 67 -5.72 -8.86 -14.70
CA ALA A 67 -4.43 -9.48 -14.40
C ALA A 67 -4.45 -10.22 -13.05
N LEU A 68 -5.03 -9.61 -12.02
CA LEU A 68 -5.15 -10.23 -10.68
C LEU A 68 -6.13 -11.41 -10.66
N LEU A 69 -7.26 -11.31 -11.39
CA LEU A 69 -8.18 -12.43 -11.53
C LEU A 69 -7.53 -13.61 -12.25
N GLY A 70 -6.72 -13.33 -13.29
CA GLY A 70 -5.96 -14.38 -13.99
C GLY A 70 -4.99 -15.12 -13.07
N GLU A 71 -4.24 -14.41 -12.24
CA GLU A 71 -3.34 -15.03 -11.25
C GLU A 71 -4.13 -15.90 -10.23
N LEU A 72 -5.26 -15.40 -9.73
CA LEU A 72 -6.13 -16.15 -8.82
C LEU A 72 -6.79 -17.35 -9.51
N ASP A 73 -7.14 -17.25 -10.78
CA ASP A 73 -7.68 -18.37 -11.55
C ASP A 73 -6.67 -19.50 -11.73
N GLU A 74 -5.40 -19.18 -11.90
CA GLU A 74 -4.33 -20.18 -11.91
C GLU A 74 -4.21 -20.91 -10.56
N MET A 75 -4.34 -20.19 -9.44
CA MET A 75 -4.28 -20.75 -8.09
C MET A 75 -5.54 -21.57 -7.74
N TYR A 76 -6.71 -21.14 -8.20
CA TYR A 76 -8.02 -21.66 -7.78
C TYR A 76 -8.87 -22.21 -8.92
N SER A 77 -8.23 -22.66 -10.01
CA SER A 77 -8.87 -23.39 -11.12
C SER A 77 -10.07 -22.65 -11.75
N GLY A 78 -9.93 -21.34 -12.00
CA GLY A 78 -10.93 -20.50 -12.67
C GLY A 78 -12.04 -19.97 -11.76
N GLN A 79 -11.99 -20.20 -10.46
CA GLN A 79 -13.05 -19.80 -9.54
C GLN A 79 -13.12 -18.29 -9.32
N ALA A 80 -12.00 -17.57 -9.48
CA ALA A 80 -11.96 -16.13 -9.28
C ALA A 80 -12.81 -15.41 -10.32
N THR A 81 -12.55 -15.62 -11.60
CA THR A 81 -13.36 -15.04 -12.68
C THR A 81 -14.81 -15.50 -12.62
N ALA A 82 -15.06 -16.78 -12.35
CA ALA A 82 -16.41 -17.36 -12.30
C ALA A 82 -17.29 -16.75 -11.19
N SER A 83 -16.69 -16.32 -10.06
CA SER A 83 -17.41 -15.74 -8.91
C SER A 83 -17.25 -14.22 -8.80
N PHE A 84 -16.51 -13.57 -9.69
CA PHE A 84 -16.23 -12.13 -9.65
C PHE A 84 -17.51 -11.30 -9.77
N LEU A 85 -17.63 -10.29 -8.91
CA LEU A 85 -18.75 -9.35 -8.90
C LEU A 85 -18.30 -7.91 -9.21
N ASP A 86 -17.27 -7.44 -8.50
CA ASP A 86 -16.86 -6.03 -8.58
C ASP A 86 -15.42 -5.86 -8.08
N ALA A 87 -14.77 -4.76 -8.44
CA ALA A 87 -13.46 -4.38 -7.94
C ALA A 87 -13.33 -2.88 -7.67
N HIS A 88 -12.53 -2.55 -6.66
CA HIS A 88 -12.09 -1.18 -6.41
C HIS A 88 -10.56 -1.12 -6.44
N VAL A 89 -10.00 -0.31 -7.33
CA VAL A 89 -8.55 -0.09 -7.47
C VAL A 89 -8.15 1.24 -6.83
N GLU A 90 -7.33 1.18 -5.79
CA GLU A 90 -6.74 2.36 -5.17
C GLU A 90 -5.25 2.43 -5.50
N ASN A 91 -4.92 3.18 -6.55
CA ASN A 91 -3.56 3.35 -7.03
C ASN A 91 -2.95 4.68 -6.53
N TRP A 92 -2.21 4.62 -5.43
CA TRP A 92 -1.59 5.77 -4.81
C TRP A 92 -0.51 6.42 -5.69
N THR A 93 0.12 5.65 -6.59
CA THR A 93 1.18 6.12 -7.49
C THR A 93 0.67 7.16 -8.49
N THR A 94 -0.59 7.04 -8.92
CA THR A 94 -1.21 7.93 -9.91
C THR A 94 -1.95 9.12 -9.29
N LYS A 95 -2.14 9.16 -7.97
CA LYS A 95 -2.82 10.29 -7.29
C LYS A 95 -1.99 11.58 -7.42
N PRO A 96 -2.58 12.70 -7.88
CA PRO A 96 -1.84 13.90 -8.30
C PRO A 96 -0.91 14.50 -7.25
N PHE A 97 -1.29 14.48 -5.97
CA PHE A 97 -0.51 15.10 -4.88
C PHE A 97 0.19 14.09 -3.97
N ILE A 98 0.04 12.79 -4.23
CA ILE A 98 0.61 11.70 -3.41
C ILE A 98 1.80 11.07 -4.14
N LYS A 99 1.60 10.60 -5.37
CA LYS A 99 2.63 10.06 -6.29
C LYS A 99 3.45 8.92 -5.69
N GLY A 100 2.86 8.11 -4.87
CA GLY A 100 3.49 6.95 -4.23
C GLY A 100 2.79 6.56 -2.94
N ALA A 101 3.19 5.45 -2.34
CA ALA A 101 2.52 4.91 -1.14
C ALA A 101 3.23 5.31 0.16
N TYR A 102 4.51 4.98 0.28
CA TYR A 102 5.31 5.25 1.48
C TYR A 102 6.79 5.39 1.13
N SER A 103 7.57 5.90 2.10
CA SER A 103 9.01 6.05 1.92
C SER A 103 9.72 4.70 1.99
N TYR A 104 10.80 4.56 1.25
CA TYR A 104 11.75 3.46 1.44
C TYR A 104 13.18 3.94 1.27
N SER A 105 14.11 3.31 1.98
CA SER A 105 15.53 3.61 1.88
C SER A 105 16.16 2.78 0.77
N LYS A 106 16.84 3.46 -0.17
CA LYS A 106 17.68 2.77 -1.17
C LYS A 106 19.03 2.40 -0.55
N VAL A 107 19.67 1.40 -1.12
CA VAL A 107 21.06 1.07 -0.76
C VAL A 107 21.95 2.29 -1.02
N GLY A 108 22.80 2.61 -0.05
CA GLY A 108 23.72 3.75 -0.16
C GLY A 108 23.11 5.12 0.21
N ILE A 109 21.85 5.20 0.67
CA ILE A 109 21.19 6.46 1.03
C ILE A 109 21.84 7.16 2.26
N GLY A 110 22.61 6.41 3.06
CA GLY A 110 23.33 6.95 4.22
C GLY A 110 22.39 7.68 5.21
N ASN A 111 22.74 8.91 5.55
CA ASN A 111 22.07 9.74 6.55
C ASN A 111 20.92 10.60 5.97
N ALA A 112 20.45 10.34 4.74
CA ALA A 112 19.51 11.22 4.06
C ALA A 112 18.18 11.42 4.81
N ARG A 113 17.72 10.40 5.58
CA ARG A 113 16.50 10.50 6.38
C ARG A 113 16.65 11.47 7.56
N ASN A 114 17.82 11.47 8.21
CA ASN A 114 18.12 12.44 9.27
C ASN A 114 18.16 13.86 8.70
N ILE A 115 18.87 14.06 7.58
CA ILE A 115 18.93 15.35 6.89
C ILE A 115 17.54 15.85 6.49
N ALA A 116 16.69 14.97 5.97
CA ALA A 116 15.33 15.34 5.58
C ALA A 116 14.41 15.68 6.77
N ALA A 117 14.74 15.21 7.96
CA ALA A 117 14.00 15.49 9.19
C ALA A 117 14.47 16.76 9.93
N GLU A 118 15.59 17.38 9.52
CA GLU A 118 16.09 18.60 10.13
C GLU A 118 15.19 19.80 9.79
N SER A 119 14.96 20.68 10.78
CA SER A 119 14.27 21.95 10.54
C SER A 119 15.13 22.89 9.70
N ILE A 120 14.50 23.81 9.00
CA ILE A 120 15.20 24.86 8.25
C ILE A 120 14.95 26.20 8.94
N ASP A 121 16.02 26.83 9.43
CA ASP A 121 16.03 28.15 10.06
C ASP A 121 15.02 28.29 11.22
N ASP A 122 14.70 27.19 11.91
CA ASP A 122 13.66 27.11 12.95
C ASP A 122 12.30 27.71 12.53
N LYS A 123 12.01 27.62 11.22
CA LYS A 123 10.78 28.12 10.60
C LYS A 123 10.03 27.05 9.81
N LEU A 124 10.73 26.08 9.27
CA LEU A 124 10.14 24.98 8.53
C LEU A 124 10.44 23.67 9.25
N PHE A 125 9.41 22.96 9.61
CA PHE A 125 9.46 21.70 10.33
C PHE A 125 8.84 20.58 9.51
N PHE A 126 9.42 19.39 9.56
CA PHE A 126 9.03 18.26 8.71
C PHE A 126 8.55 17.07 9.53
N ALA A 127 7.28 16.73 9.38
CA ALA A 127 6.66 15.56 9.99
C ALA A 127 6.12 14.60 8.92
N GLY A 128 5.96 13.36 9.29
CA GLY A 128 5.46 12.28 8.45
C GLY A 128 6.25 10.99 8.67
N GLU A 129 5.74 9.86 8.17
CA GLU A 129 6.41 8.56 8.36
C GLU A 129 7.84 8.54 7.81
N ALA A 130 8.07 9.28 6.72
CA ALA A 130 9.38 9.39 6.09
C ALA A 130 10.44 10.09 6.97
N MET A 131 10.00 10.93 7.90
CA MET A 131 10.85 11.69 8.84
C MET A 131 11.03 10.98 10.18
N ASN A 132 10.54 9.75 10.33
CA ASN A 132 10.73 8.97 11.54
C ASN A 132 12.17 8.46 11.62
N LEU A 133 12.82 8.67 12.77
CA LEU A 133 14.21 8.29 13.03
C LEU A 133 14.33 7.08 13.97
N ASN A 134 13.21 6.59 14.50
CA ASN A 134 13.15 5.50 15.48
C ASN A 134 12.89 4.12 14.85
N GLY A 135 12.95 4.02 13.51
CA GLY A 135 12.69 2.76 12.81
C GLY A 135 11.21 2.50 12.48
N HIS A 136 10.29 3.41 12.86
CA HIS A 136 8.85 3.28 12.63
C HIS A 136 8.38 3.94 11.33
N HIS A 137 9.24 4.01 10.31
CA HIS A 137 8.85 4.49 8.98
C HIS A 137 7.83 3.56 8.34
N GLN A 138 7.08 4.08 7.37
CA GLN A 138 6.02 3.37 6.65
C GLN A 138 4.80 3.02 7.52
N THR A 139 4.69 3.64 8.70
CA THR A 139 3.61 3.34 9.65
C THR A 139 2.86 4.59 10.09
N VAL A 140 1.60 4.41 10.48
CA VAL A 140 0.77 5.51 11.00
C VAL A 140 1.32 6.03 12.31
N HIS A 141 1.71 5.16 13.24
CA HIS A 141 2.29 5.58 14.52
C HIS A 141 3.62 6.30 14.34
N GLY A 142 4.45 5.89 13.38
CA GLY A 142 5.67 6.62 13.04
C GLY A 142 5.42 8.04 12.52
N ALA A 143 4.36 8.24 11.75
CA ALA A 143 3.92 9.57 11.35
C ALA A 143 3.44 10.40 12.54
N MET A 144 2.67 9.81 13.46
CA MET A 144 2.21 10.47 14.69
C MET A 144 3.37 10.88 15.61
N GLU A 145 4.37 10.02 15.80
CA GLU A 145 5.58 10.32 16.59
C GLU A 145 6.30 11.57 16.06
N THR A 146 6.46 11.66 14.74
CA THR A 146 7.13 12.82 14.13
C THR A 146 6.28 14.08 14.26
N GLY A 147 4.97 13.99 14.12
CA GLY A 147 4.07 15.12 14.37
C GLY A 147 4.20 15.66 15.80
N TYR A 148 4.24 14.77 16.79
CA TYR A 148 4.47 15.15 18.20
C TYR A 148 5.85 15.79 18.38
N ARG A 149 6.91 15.21 17.81
CA ARG A 149 8.26 15.76 17.86
C ARG A 149 8.30 17.21 17.35
N GLU A 150 7.72 17.48 16.20
CA GLU A 150 7.79 18.80 15.61
C GLU A 150 6.95 19.85 16.37
N VAL A 151 5.81 19.43 16.93
CA VAL A 151 5.06 20.33 17.85
C VAL A 151 5.92 20.71 19.04
N MET A 152 6.65 19.79 19.65
CA MET A 152 7.53 20.08 20.77
C MET A 152 8.69 20.99 20.36
N ASN A 153 9.26 20.80 19.16
CA ASN A 153 10.31 21.68 18.63
C ASN A 153 9.79 23.11 18.42
N ILE A 154 8.62 23.27 17.81
CA ILE A 154 7.99 24.59 17.57
C ILE A 154 7.72 25.33 18.90
N LEU A 155 7.32 24.62 19.95
CA LEU A 155 7.04 25.24 21.25
C LEU A 155 8.31 25.67 22.02
N GLN A 156 9.48 25.20 21.59
CA GLN A 156 10.78 25.50 22.20
C GLN A 156 11.62 26.47 21.38
N SER A 157 11.24 26.78 20.14
CA SER A 157 11.84 27.76 19.24
C SER A 157 11.26 29.18 19.47
#